data_521a9b8b6a93586f5b1892c1b051a647
#
_entry.id   521a9b8b6a93586f5b1892c1b051a647
#
_cell.length_a   1.000
_cell.length_b   1.000
_cell.length_c   1.000
_cell.angle_alpha   90.00
_cell.angle_beta   90.00
_cell.angle_gamma   90.00
#
_symmetry.space_group_name_H-M   'P 1'
#
loop_
_entity.id
_entity.type
_entity.pdbx_description
1 polymer ?
#
loop_
_entity_poly.entity_id
_entity_poly.type
_entity_poly.pdbx_seq_one_letter_code
_entity_poly.pdbx_strand_id
1 'polypeptide(L)'
;MEGKEESAVDWAYIESVLPLYGKALWLTLRTGTAGILLAALTGLLCAAAIHWRIPVLRRITAAYVEVSRNTPLLVQLFFIYYGLPKVGIKINPEACGIIGLAFLGGGYMTEAFRSGVEAVDRIQEESALSLGLTRFQTFLHVILPQAAAISAPAFMANVIFLMKETSVFSAVSLMDLMFTAKDQIGLYYRTTESLFLLVSAYLLILLPLSLLGTFWERRLRHAGFGT
;
A
#
# COMPACT_ATOMS: atom_id res chain seq x y z
N MET A 1 8.86 -29.69 -38.66
CA MET A 1 9.55 -28.43 -38.89
C MET A 1 8.51 -27.32 -39.02
N GLU A 2 7.90 -26.95 -37.92
CA GLU A 2 6.92 -25.85 -37.84
C GLU A 2 7.13 -25.18 -36.49
N GLY A 3 8.09 -24.33 -36.44
CA GLY A 3 8.47 -23.67 -35.20
C GLY A 3 9.19 -22.37 -35.48
N LYS A 4 8.50 -21.40 -36.07
CA LYS A 4 9.05 -20.05 -36.21
C LYS A 4 8.03 -19.01 -36.70
N GLU A 5 6.84 -18.96 -36.06
CA GLU A 5 5.96 -17.79 -36.23
C GLU A 5 5.38 -17.29 -34.88
N GLU A 6 6.14 -17.44 -33.83
CA GLU A 6 5.71 -17.15 -32.46
C GLU A 6 6.45 -15.96 -31.85
N SER A 7 6.55 -14.83 -32.56
CA SER A 7 7.18 -13.64 -31.99
C SER A 7 6.62 -12.28 -32.43
N ALA A 8 5.59 -12.23 -33.22
CA ALA A 8 4.93 -10.97 -33.54
C ALA A 8 3.75 -10.75 -32.59
N VAL A 9 3.83 -9.67 -31.79
CA VAL A 9 2.71 -9.23 -30.93
C VAL A 9 1.50 -8.94 -31.83
N ASP A 10 0.36 -9.56 -31.53
CA ASP A 10 -0.90 -9.36 -32.24
C ASP A 10 -1.57 -8.06 -31.76
N TRP A 11 -1.32 -6.97 -32.49
CA TRP A 11 -1.86 -5.65 -32.17
C TRP A 11 -3.39 -5.58 -32.28
N ALA A 12 -4.00 -6.32 -33.20
CA ALA A 12 -5.46 -6.37 -33.35
C ALA A 12 -6.10 -7.02 -32.11
N TYR A 13 -5.46 -8.06 -31.59
CA TYR A 13 -5.90 -8.66 -30.34
C TYR A 13 -5.76 -7.69 -29.16
N ILE A 14 -4.63 -6.98 -29.04
CA ILE A 14 -4.40 -5.97 -27.99
C ILE A 14 -5.53 -4.93 -28.02
N GLU A 15 -5.84 -4.36 -29.18
CA GLU A 15 -6.92 -3.38 -29.32
C GLU A 15 -8.28 -3.96 -28.85
N SER A 16 -8.58 -5.19 -29.17
CA SER A 16 -9.85 -5.85 -28.81
C SER A 16 -10.03 -6.03 -27.32
N VAL A 17 -8.94 -6.30 -26.57
CA VAL A 17 -8.98 -6.56 -25.11
C VAL A 17 -8.65 -5.31 -24.28
N LEU A 18 -8.22 -4.19 -24.89
CA LEU A 18 -7.87 -2.96 -24.19
C LEU A 18 -9.00 -2.41 -23.28
N PRO A 19 -10.29 -2.44 -23.66
CA PRO A 19 -11.37 -2.03 -22.75
C PRO A 19 -11.49 -2.91 -21.52
N LEU A 20 -11.16 -4.22 -21.62
CA LEU A 20 -11.16 -5.14 -20.49
C LEU A 20 -10.05 -4.80 -19.51
N TYR A 21 -8.82 -4.58 -20.01
CA TYR A 21 -7.69 -4.13 -19.20
C TYR A 21 -7.91 -2.76 -18.57
N GLY A 22 -8.62 -1.85 -19.26
CA GLY A 22 -9.01 -0.55 -18.70
C GLY A 22 -9.93 -0.66 -17.48
N LYS A 23 -10.91 -1.57 -17.52
CA LYS A 23 -11.78 -1.86 -16.37
C LYS A 23 -11.01 -2.49 -15.22
N ALA A 24 -10.12 -3.45 -15.53
CA ALA A 24 -9.27 -4.10 -14.55
C ALA A 24 -8.28 -3.11 -13.89
N LEU A 25 -7.68 -2.21 -14.68
CA LEU A 25 -6.82 -1.12 -14.21
C LEU A 25 -7.55 -0.22 -13.21
N TRP A 26 -8.76 0.20 -13.55
CA TRP A 26 -9.59 1.02 -12.68
C TRP A 26 -9.93 0.30 -11.37
N LEU A 27 -10.28 -0.99 -11.44
CA LEU A 27 -10.55 -1.80 -10.25
C LEU A 27 -9.32 -1.94 -9.36
N THR A 28 -8.14 -2.22 -9.94
CA THR A 28 -6.87 -2.30 -9.23
C THR A 28 -6.54 -0.97 -8.53
N LEU A 29 -6.66 0.15 -9.24
CA LEU A 29 -6.42 1.50 -8.68
C LEU A 29 -7.38 1.81 -7.54
N ARG A 30 -8.68 1.59 -7.73
CA ARG A 30 -9.71 1.88 -6.73
C ARG A 30 -9.50 1.08 -5.46
N THR A 31 -9.34 -0.23 -5.60
CA THR A 31 -9.19 -1.16 -4.48
C THR A 31 -7.85 -0.93 -3.77
N GLY A 32 -6.77 -0.78 -4.53
CA GLY A 32 -5.44 -0.49 -4.01
C GLY A 32 -5.39 0.84 -3.24
N THR A 33 -5.93 1.91 -3.83
CA THR A 33 -5.98 3.23 -3.18
C THR A 33 -6.80 3.19 -1.90
N ALA A 34 -7.98 2.56 -1.91
CA ALA A 34 -8.81 2.43 -0.71
C ALA A 34 -8.08 1.66 0.41
N GLY A 35 -7.43 0.53 0.07
CA GLY A 35 -6.65 -0.25 1.02
C GLY A 35 -5.47 0.54 1.59
N ILE A 36 -4.73 1.27 0.75
CA ILE A 36 -3.58 2.11 1.15
C ILE A 36 -4.02 3.27 2.06
N LEU A 37 -5.13 3.94 1.76
CA LEU A 37 -5.67 5.01 2.62
C LEU A 37 -6.07 4.48 4.00
N LEU A 38 -6.73 3.31 4.05
CA LEU A 38 -7.05 2.65 5.32
C LEU A 38 -5.79 2.18 6.05
N ALA A 39 -4.77 1.68 5.34
CA ALA A 39 -3.48 1.34 5.91
C ALA A 39 -2.79 2.54 6.54
N ALA A 40 -2.78 3.69 5.85
CA ALA A 40 -2.19 4.93 6.37
C ALA A 40 -2.93 5.42 7.61
N LEU A 41 -4.26 5.39 7.62
CA LEU A 41 -5.08 5.74 8.77
C LEU A 41 -4.80 4.82 9.97
N THR A 42 -4.81 3.50 9.74
CA THR A 42 -4.50 2.49 10.76
C THR A 42 -3.10 2.69 11.32
N GLY A 43 -2.11 2.88 10.44
CA GLY A 43 -0.73 3.13 10.82
C GLY A 43 -0.55 4.38 11.67
N LEU A 44 -1.23 5.47 11.31
CA LEU A 44 -1.19 6.72 12.08
C LEU A 44 -1.79 6.55 13.48
N LEU A 45 -2.95 5.89 13.58
CA LEU A 45 -3.61 5.62 14.86
C LEU A 45 -2.75 4.72 15.77
N CYS A 46 -2.13 3.69 15.20
CA CYS A 46 -1.24 2.79 15.92
C CYS A 46 0.05 3.50 16.38
N ALA A 47 0.67 4.30 15.52
CA ALA A 47 1.85 5.09 15.89
C ALA A 47 1.54 6.10 17.01
N ALA A 48 0.40 6.77 16.93
CA ALA A 48 -0.07 7.67 17.99
C ALA A 48 -0.28 6.92 19.33
N ALA A 49 -0.91 5.74 19.30
CA ALA A 49 -1.10 4.91 20.49
C ALA A 49 0.24 4.49 21.15
N ILE A 50 1.24 4.19 20.36
CA ILE A 50 2.60 3.87 20.85
C ILE A 50 3.24 5.12 21.46
N HIS A 51 3.15 6.27 20.77
CA HIS A 51 3.75 7.52 21.21
C HIS A 51 3.20 7.98 22.58
N TRP A 52 1.90 7.95 22.78
CA TRP A 52 1.27 8.33 24.04
C TRP A 52 1.37 7.29 25.15
N ARG A 53 2.08 6.17 24.91
CA ARG A 53 2.41 5.13 25.89
C ARG A 53 1.18 4.57 26.64
N ILE A 54 0.04 4.45 25.97
CA ILE A 54 -1.16 3.83 26.55
C ILE A 54 -0.87 2.33 26.73
N PRO A 55 -0.75 1.80 27.96
CA PRO A 55 -0.08 0.51 28.22
C PRO A 55 -0.75 -0.68 27.50
N VAL A 56 -2.07 -0.78 27.53
CA VAL A 56 -2.82 -1.87 26.90
C VAL A 56 -2.78 -1.73 25.39
N LEU A 57 -3.07 -0.53 24.88
CA LEU A 57 -3.12 -0.26 23.45
C LEU A 57 -1.74 -0.46 22.78
N ARG A 58 -0.67 -0.07 23.46
CA ARG A 58 0.70 -0.31 22.98
C ARG A 58 0.99 -1.79 22.80
N ARG A 59 0.56 -2.67 23.72
CA ARG A 59 0.78 -4.13 23.58
C ARG A 59 -0.03 -4.71 22.43
N ILE A 60 -1.30 -4.30 22.29
CA ILE A 60 -2.17 -4.73 21.18
C ILE A 60 -1.57 -4.30 19.84
N THR A 61 -1.17 -3.03 19.75
CA THR A 61 -0.54 -2.49 18.52
C THR A 61 0.76 -3.21 18.18
N ALA A 62 1.62 -3.49 19.17
CA ALA A 62 2.86 -4.23 18.94
C ALA A 62 2.57 -5.64 18.39
N ALA A 63 1.63 -6.37 18.99
CA ALA A 63 1.22 -7.70 18.51
C ALA A 63 0.62 -7.62 17.08
N TYR A 64 -0.22 -6.61 16.81
CA TYR A 64 -0.77 -6.37 15.47
C TYR A 64 0.33 -6.13 14.43
N VAL A 65 1.27 -5.24 14.71
CA VAL A 65 2.39 -4.93 13.80
C VAL A 65 3.23 -6.17 13.51
N GLU A 66 3.55 -6.96 14.54
CA GLU A 66 4.29 -8.22 14.36
C GLU A 66 3.52 -9.21 13.50
N VAL A 67 2.24 -9.45 13.76
CA VAL A 67 1.42 -10.39 12.98
C VAL A 67 1.25 -9.92 11.55
N SER A 68 0.89 -8.64 11.35
CA SER A 68 0.60 -8.11 10.01
C SER A 68 1.80 -8.14 9.09
N ARG A 69 2.98 -7.76 9.58
CA ARG A 69 4.22 -7.68 8.79
C ARG A 69 4.88 -9.03 8.54
N ASN A 70 4.72 -9.99 9.45
CA ASN A 70 5.33 -11.31 9.36
C ASN A 70 4.41 -12.36 8.71
N THR A 71 3.22 -11.96 8.24
CA THR A 71 2.31 -12.85 7.51
C THR A 71 2.16 -12.36 6.06
N PRO A 72 2.38 -13.23 5.04
CA PRO A 72 2.20 -12.84 3.64
C PRO A 72 0.77 -12.39 3.34
N LEU A 73 0.61 -11.36 2.48
CA LEU A 73 -0.72 -10.87 2.08
C LEU A 73 -1.60 -11.99 1.53
N LEU A 74 -1.04 -12.86 0.70
CA LEU A 74 -1.77 -14.01 0.14
C LEU A 74 -2.42 -14.88 1.23
N VAL A 75 -1.70 -15.16 2.31
CA VAL A 75 -2.21 -15.96 3.44
C VAL A 75 -3.32 -15.22 4.17
N GLN A 76 -3.16 -13.91 4.38
CA GLN A 76 -4.20 -13.06 4.99
C GLN A 76 -5.48 -13.05 4.14
N LEU A 77 -5.35 -12.88 2.82
CA LEU A 77 -6.48 -12.90 1.89
C LEU A 77 -7.18 -14.27 1.88
N PHE A 78 -6.46 -15.38 1.91
CA PHE A 78 -7.03 -16.71 1.97
C PHE A 78 -7.80 -16.92 3.27
N PHE A 79 -7.27 -16.45 4.40
CA PHE A 79 -7.98 -16.51 5.67
C PHE A 79 -9.29 -15.70 5.62
N ILE A 80 -9.26 -14.47 5.09
CA ILE A 80 -10.44 -13.61 5.00
C ILE A 80 -11.46 -14.19 4.01
N TYR A 81 -11.03 -14.61 2.83
CA TYR A 81 -11.93 -14.99 1.74
C TYR A 81 -12.47 -16.42 1.87
N TYR A 82 -11.65 -17.38 2.30
CA TYR A 82 -12.04 -18.79 2.42
C TYR A 82 -12.24 -19.24 3.88
N GLY A 83 -11.56 -18.61 4.84
CA GLY A 83 -11.64 -18.96 6.26
C GLY A 83 -12.87 -18.39 6.95
N LEU A 84 -13.10 -17.08 6.87
CA LEU A 84 -14.22 -16.41 7.55
C LEU A 84 -15.62 -16.94 7.15
N PRO A 85 -15.88 -17.34 5.91
CA PRO A 85 -17.16 -17.94 5.56
C PRO A 85 -17.49 -19.22 6.34
N LYS A 86 -16.49 -19.94 6.86
CA LYS A 86 -16.70 -21.14 7.70
C LYS A 86 -17.34 -20.82 9.05
N VAL A 87 -17.19 -19.59 9.52
CA VAL A 87 -17.83 -19.05 10.74
C VAL A 87 -19.00 -18.11 10.44
N GLY A 88 -19.51 -18.12 9.19
CA GLY A 88 -20.70 -17.37 8.76
C GLY A 88 -20.45 -15.94 8.27
N ILE A 89 -19.20 -15.47 8.23
CA ILE A 89 -18.84 -14.12 7.78
C ILE A 89 -18.42 -14.17 6.31
N LYS A 90 -19.29 -13.69 5.41
CA LYS A 90 -19.00 -13.63 3.97
C LYS A 90 -18.61 -12.22 3.56
N ILE A 91 -17.44 -12.08 2.97
CA ILE A 91 -16.89 -10.81 2.47
C ILE A 91 -16.70 -10.94 0.96
N ASN A 92 -17.10 -9.93 0.20
CA ASN A 92 -16.90 -9.91 -1.25
C ASN A 92 -15.42 -9.75 -1.61
N PRO A 93 -14.98 -10.14 -2.82
CA PRO A 93 -13.57 -10.08 -3.23
C PRO A 93 -12.93 -8.71 -3.10
N GLU A 94 -13.65 -7.65 -3.44
CA GLU A 94 -13.14 -6.28 -3.37
C GLU A 94 -12.90 -5.84 -1.91
N ALA A 95 -13.87 -6.04 -1.03
CA ALA A 95 -13.71 -5.75 0.40
C ALA A 95 -12.62 -6.62 1.04
N CYS A 96 -12.48 -7.90 0.60
CA CYS A 96 -11.39 -8.77 1.04
C CYS A 96 -10.03 -8.17 0.68
N GLY A 97 -9.84 -7.72 -0.57
CA GLY A 97 -8.60 -7.06 -1.01
C GLY A 97 -8.29 -5.79 -0.21
N ILE A 98 -9.30 -4.93 -0.01
CA ILE A 98 -9.15 -3.68 0.77
C ILE A 98 -8.76 -3.99 2.22
N ILE A 99 -9.45 -4.90 2.90
CA ILE A 99 -9.18 -5.26 4.30
C ILE A 99 -7.81 -5.90 4.46
N GLY A 100 -7.46 -6.87 3.58
CA GLY A 100 -6.14 -7.50 3.64
C GLY A 100 -5.00 -6.52 3.42
N LEU A 101 -5.14 -5.65 2.42
CA LEU A 101 -4.14 -4.63 2.13
C LEU A 101 -4.03 -3.60 3.27
N ALA A 102 -5.17 -3.19 3.86
CA ALA A 102 -5.21 -2.29 5.00
C ALA A 102 -4.58 -2.93 6.25
N PHE A 103 -4.82 -4.22 6.48
CA PHE A 103 -4.24 -4.95 7.60
C PHE A 103 -2.73 -5.10 7.47
N LEU A 104 -2.23 -5.54 6.32
CA LEU A 104 -0.79 -5.63 6.03
C LEU A 104 -0.14 -4.24 6.09
N GLY A 105 -0.69 -3.32 5.30
CA GLY A 105 -0.14 -1.98 5.12
C GLY A 105 -0.13 -1.16 6.40
N GLY A 106 -1.14 -1.32 7.24
CA GLY A 106 -1.22 -0.62 8.53
C GLY A 106 -0.03 -0.93 9.44
N GLY A 107 0.46 -2.18 9.45
CA GLY A 107 1.67 -2.54 10.17
C GLY A 107 2.92 -1.84 9.64
N TYR A 108 3.11 -1.81 8.32
CA TYR A 108 4.22 -1.09 7.68
C TYR A 108 4.14 0.42 7.88
N MET A 109 2.96 1.00 7.75
CA MET A 109 2.73 2.44 7.96
C MET A 109 2.94 2.82 9.43
N THR A 110 2.57 1.96 10.39
CA THR A 110 2.85 2.18 11.82
C THR A 110 4.34 2.36 12.07
N GLU A 111 5.17 1.49 11.52
CA GLU A 111 6.62 1.58 11.67
C GLU A 111 7.22 2.81 10.97
N ALA A 112 6.72 3.16 9.79
CA ALA A 112 7.15 4.37 9.08
C ALA A 112 6.85 5.64 9.90
N PHE A 113 5.66 5.76 10.46
CA PHE A 113 5.29 6.92 11.29
C PHE A 113 6.03 6.91 12.64
N ARG A 114 6.15 5.74 13.30
CA ARG A 114 6.87 5.60 14.57
C ARG A 114 8.33 6.01 14.43
N SER A 115 9.01 5.53 13.39
CA SER A 115 10.41 5.88 13.14
C SER A 115 10.58 7.36 12.85
N GLY A 116 9.63 8.00 12.15
CA GLY A 116 9.64 9.44 11.93
C GLY A 116 9.53 10.25 13.23
N VAL A 117 8.61 9.84 14.12
CA VAL A 117 8.45 10.51 15.43
C VAL A 117 9.68 10.30 16.34
N GLU A 118 10.24 9.09 16.36
CA GLU A 118 11.42 8.78 17.17
C GLU A 118 12.70 9.45 16.69
N ALA A 119 12.75 9.83 15.41
CA ALA A 119 13.89 10.52 14.82
C ALA A 119 13.92 12.04 15.09
N VAL A 120 12.83 12.61 15.61
CA VAL A 120 12.82 14.03 16.05
C VAL A 120 13.64 14.14 17.34
N ASP A 121 14.60 15.06 17.35
CA ASP A 121 15.46 15.28 18.51
C ASP A 121 14.63 15.71 19.73
N ARG A 122 14.90 15.08 20.88
CA ARG A 122 14.26 15.40 22.17
C ARG A 122 14.42 16.86 22.58
N ILE A 123 15.51 17.51 22.16
CA ILE A 123 15.73 18.92 22.42
C ILE A 123 14.61 19.79 21.84
N GLN A 124 13.97 19.38 20.76
CA GLN A 124 12.84 20.08 20.16
C GLN A 124 11.61 20.04 21.07
N GLU A 125 11.34 18.86 21.67
CA GLU A 125 10.26 18.68 22.63
C GLU A 125 10.51 19.49 23.91
N GLU A 126 11.72 19.39 24.48
CA GLU A 126 12.10 20.09 25.70
C GLU A 126 12.07 21.62 25.53
N SER A 127 12.57 22.12 24.39
CA SER A 127 12.53 23.56 24.08
C SER A 127 11.10 24.07 23.94
N ALA A 128 10.23 23.34 23.25
CA ALA A 128 8.83 23.72 23.07
C ALA A 128 8.09 23.78 24.41
N LEU A 129 8.31 22.77 25.28
CA LEU A 129 7.75 22.76 26.66
C LEU A 129 8.27 23.92 27.50
N SER A 130 9.55 24.29 27.37
CA SER A 130 10.17 25.42 28.07
C SER A 130 9.59 26.77 27.65
N LEU A 131 9.08 26.87 26.41
CA LEU A 131 8.37 28.04 25.90
C LEU A 131 6.89 28.07 26.34
N GLY A 132 6.44 27.11 27.18
CA GLY A 132 5.10 27.07 27.73
C GLY A 132 4.06 26.37 26.86
N LEU A 133 4.46 25.66 25.79
CA LEU A 133 3.55 24.85 25.02
C LEU A 133 3.10 23.62 25.85
N THR A 134 1.83 23.25 25.73
CA THR A 134 1.34 21.99 26.29
C THR A 134 1.91 20.81 25.48
N ARG A 135 1.93 19.60 26.04
CA ARG A 135 2.40 18.40 25.34
C ARG A 135 1.68 18.17 24.02
N PHE A 136 0.39 18.44 23.95
CA PHE A 136 -0.41 18.32 22.72
C PHE A 136 -0.01 19.37 21.68
N GLN A 137 0.17 20.62 22.10
CA GLN A 137 0.65 21.69 21.20
C GLN A 137 2.08 21.41 20.69
N THR A 138 2.98 20.95 21.57
CA THR A 138 4.32 20.53 21.21
C THR A 138 4.29 19.42 20.16
N PHE A 139 3.45 18.39 20.38
CA PHE A 139 3.31 17.31 19.40
C PHE A 139 2.79 17.83 18.05
N LEU A 140 1.71 18.61 18.06
CA LEU A 140 1.04 19.04 16.82
C LEU A 140 1.85 20.07 16.01
N HIS A 141 2.53 21.01 16.70
CA HIS A 141 3.17 22.13 16.00
C HIS A 141 4.69 21.97 15.84
N VAL A 142 5.33 21.09 16.62
CA VAL A 142 6.80 20.92 16.58
C VAL A 142 7.18 19.52 16.12
N ILE A 143 6.64 18.47 16.76
CA ILE A 143 7.07 17.10 16.48
C ILE A 143 6.45 16.58 15.19
N LEU A 144 5.13 16.69 15.02
CA LEU A 144 4.40 16.10 13.90
C LEU A 144 4.86 16.62 12.53
N PRO A 145 5.09 17.92 12.30
CA PRO A 145 5.60 18.40 11.02
C PRO A 145 6.98 17.85 10.67
N GLN A 146 7.87 17.78 11.65
CA GLN A 146 9.22 17.23 11.47
C GLN A 146 9.16 15.70 11.23
N ALA A 147 8.40 14.98 12.06
CA ALA A 147 8.19 13.55 11.91
C ALA A 147 7.60 13.18 10.54
N ALA A 148 6.64 13.98 10.04
CA ALA A 148 6.05 13.78 8.72
C ALA A 148 7.09 13.93 7.60
N ALA A 149 7.98 14.95 7.69
CA ALA A 149 9.05 15.13 6.72
C ALA A 149 10.07 13.96 6.76
N ILE A 150 10.42 13.48 7.96
CA ILE A 150 11.36 12.38 8.15
C ILE A 150 10.76 11.05 7.67
N SER A 151 9.47 10.80 7.95
CA SER A 151 8.80 9.55 7.57
C SER A 151 8.37 9.50 6.10
N ALA A 152 8.36 10.62 5.38
CA ALA A 152 7.87 10.69 4.01
C ALA A 152 8.51 9.68 3.03
N PRO A 153 9.84 9.45 3.02
CA PRO A 153 10.44 8.45 2.15
C PRO A 153 9.94 7.03 2.45
N ALA A 154 9.89 6.64 3.73
CA ALA A 154 9.40 5.33 4.15
C ALA A 154 7.91 5.16 3.86
N PHE A 155 7.11 6.22 4.05
CA PHE A 155 5.70 6.23 3.69
C PHE A 155 5.50 6.00 2.19
N MET A 156 6.20 6.72 1.32
CA MET A 156 6.09 6.56 -0.13
C MET A 156 6.59 5.20 -0.62
N ALA A 157 7.67 4.68 -0.04
CA ALA A 157 8.13 3.32 -0.33
C ALA A 157 7.05 2.27 0.00
N ASN A 158 6.36 2.43 1.13
CA ASN A 158 5.25 1.56 1.52
C ASN A 158 4.03 1.71 0.59
N VAL A 159 3.69 2.92 0.15
CA VAL A 159 2.62 3.15 -0.84
C VAL A 159 2.90 2.40 -2.13
N ILE A 160 4.12 2.52 -2.67
CA ILE A 160 4.55 1.81 -3.89
C ILE A 160 4.56 0.29 -3.67
N PHE A 161 5.05 -0.17 -2.53
CA PHE A 161 5.04 -1.58 -2.14
C PHE A 161 3.62 -2.13 -2.12
N LEU A 162 2.70 -1.49 -1.40
CA LEU A 162 1.31 -1.93 -1.29
C LEU A 162 0.57 -1.89 -2.63
N MET A 163 0.87 -0.93 -3.50
CA MET A 163 0.29 -0.91 -4.85
C MET A 163 0.75 -2.10 -5.69
N LYS A 164 1.99 -2.58 -5.53
CA LYS A 164 2.46 -3.82 -6.17
C LYS A 164 1.81 -5.06 -5.58
N GLU A 165 1.55 -5.07 -4.27
CA GLU A 165 0.86 -6.17 -3.58
C GLU A 165 -0.57 -6.39 -4.07
N THR A 166 -1.22 -5.41 -4.74
CA THR A 166 -2.54 -5.63 -5.36
C THR A 166 -2.55 -6.78 -6.34
N SER A 167 -1.40 -7.14 -6.95
CA SER A 167 -1.29 -8.28 -7.87
C SER A 167 -1.71 -9.63 -7.26
N VAL A 168 -1.69 -9.72 -5.93
CA VAL A 168 -2.11 -10.92 -5.19
C VAL A 168 -3.64 -11.07 -5.12
N PHE A 169 -4.42 -10.02 -5.40
CA PHE A 169 -5.88 -10.02 -5.33
C PHE A 169 -6.54 -11.03 -6.28
N SER A 170 -5.86 -11.35 -7.38
CA SER A 170 -6.31 -12.39 -8.31
C SER A 170 -6.55 -13.77 -7.63
N ALA A 171 -5.94 -14.00 -6.48
CA ALA A 171 -6.07 -15.24 -5.72
C ALA A 171 -7.42 -15.38 -4.97
N VAL A 172 -8.16 -14.28 -4.80
CA VAL A 172 -9.49 -14.22 -4.18
C VAL A 172 -10.59 -13.84 -5.18
N SER A 173 -10.39 -14.18 -6.45
CA SER A 173 -11.35 -13.95 -7.54
C SER A 173 -11.71 -12.48 -7.78
N LEU A 174 -10.86 -11.52 -7.40
CA LEU A 174 -11.01 -10.13 -7.79
C LEU A 174 -10.52 -9.98 -9.23
N MET A 175 -11.37 -9.46 -10.11
CA MET A 175 -11.08 -9.30 -11.55
C MET A 175 -10.16 -8.08 -11.80
N ASP A 176 -9.03 -8.04 -11.10
CA ASP A 176 -8.00 -7.03 -11.22
C ASP A 176 -7.10 -7.24 -12.46
N LEU A 177 -6.04 -6.45 -12.60
CA LEU A 177 -5.09 -6.57 -13.71
C LEU A 177 -4.46 -7.96 -13.80
N MET A 178 -4.02 -8.53 -12.67
CA MET A 178 -3.38 -9.84 -12.65
C MET A 178 -4.38 -10.95 -12.97
N PHE A 179 -5.61 -10.88 -12.44
CA PHE A 179 -6.69 -11.83 -12.77
C PHE A 179 -6.98 -11.80 -14.27
N THR A 180 -7.17 -10.60 -14.83
CA THR A 180 -7.45 -10.42 -16.26
C THR A 180 -6.34 -11.01 -17.13
N ALA A 181 -5.07 -10.76 -16.80
CA ALA A 181 -3.95 -11.34 -17.57
C ALA A 181 -3.93 -12.88 -17.47
N LYS A 182 -4.12 -13.44 -16.27
CA LYS A 182 -4.18 -14.89 -16.08
C LYS A 182 -5.34 -15.54 -16.85
N ASP A 183 -6.49 -14.87 -16.89
CA ASP A 183 -7.69 -15.33 -17.61
C ASP A 183 -7.43 -15.35 -19.12
N GLN A 184 -6.85 -14.28 -19.68
CA GLN A 184 -6.48 -14.24 -21.11
C GLN A 184 -5.43 -15.29 -21.49
N ILE A 185 -4.45 -15.53 -20.62
CA ILE A 185 -3.45 -16.59 -20.82
C ILE A 185 -4.11 -17.97 -20.77
N GLY A 186 -4.97 -18.21 -19.77
CA GLY A 186 -5.57 -19.52 -19.56
C GLY A 186 -6.63 -19.89 -20.58
N LEU A 187 -7.46 -18.96 -21.04
CA LEU A 187 -8.57 -19.22 -21.95
C LEU A 187 -8.19 -19.05 -23.43
N TYR A 188 -7.35 -18.10 -23.76
CA TYR A 188 -7.06 -17.73 -25.13
C TYR A 188 -5.60 -18.00 -25.56
N TYR A 189 -4.76 -18.51 -24.64
CA TYR A 189 -3.34 -18.83 -24.87
C TYR A 189 -2.51 -17.63 -25.40
N ARG A 190 -2.97 -16.41 -25.06
CA ARG A 190 -2.33 -15.16 -25.49
C ARG A 190 -1.33 -14.66 -24.45
N THR A 191 -0.25 -15.41 -24.23
CA THR A 191 0.72 -15.14 -23.16
C THR A 191 1.50 -13.85 -23.38
N THR A 192 2.05 -13.65 -24.59
CA THR A 192 2.93 -12.50 -24.90
C THR A 192 2.16 -11.18 -24.78
N GLU A 193 0.99 -11.08 -25.41
CA GLU A 193 0.16 -9.88 -25.41
C GLU A 193 -0.36 -9.57 -24.00
N SER A 194 -0.79 -10.61 -23.27
CA SER A 194 -1.31 -10.45 -21.89
C SER A 194 -0.24 -9.99 -20.92
N LEU A 195 0.98 -10.52 -20.99
CA LEU A 195 2.09 -10.08 -20.17
C LEU A 195 2.55 -8.67 -20.57
N PHE A 196 2.57 -8.35 -21.86
CA PHE A 196 2.87 -6.99 -22.33
C PHE A 196 1.89 -5.98 -21.75
N LEU A 197 0.58 -6.24 -21.83
CA LEU A 197 -0.46 -5.37 -21.30
C LEU A 197 -0.38 -5.27 -19.76
N LEU A 198 -0.13 -6.39 -19.07
CA LEU A 198 0.00 -6.42 -17.61
C LEU A 198 1.17 -5.55 -17.15
N VAL A 199 2.35 -5.75 -17.73
CA VAL A 199 3.56 -4.97 -17.38
C VAL A 199 3.35 -3.49 -17.70
N SER A 200 2.82 -3.18 -18.89
CA SER A 200 2.53 -1.81 -19.29
C SER A 200 1.54 -1.12 -18.36
N ALA A 201 0.47 -1.82 -17.95
CA ALA A 201 -0.51 -1.30 -17.02
C ALA A 201 0.09 -1.01 -15.62
N TYR A 202 0.90 -1.93 -15.07
CA TYR A 202 1.58 -1.68 -13.79
C TYR A 202 2.61 -0.54 -13.90
N LEU A 203 3.34 -0.43 -15.00
CA LEU A 203 4.25 0.69 -15.23
C LEU A 203 3.49 2.01 -15.31
N LEU A 204 2.33 2.03 -15.96
CA LEU A 204 1.46 3.22 -16.05
C LEU A 204 0.98 3.70 -14.67
N ILE A 205 0.79 2.80 -13.72
CA ILE A 205 0.43 3.13 -12.33
C ILE A 205 1.67 3.54 -11.53
N LEU A 206 2.70 2.71 -11.55
CA LEU A 206 3.81 2.80 -10.60
C LEU A 206 4.83 3.89 -10.95
N LEU A 207 5.06 4.17 -12.25
CA LEU A 207 5.99 5.22 -12.65
C LEU A 207 5.51 6.62 -12.22
N PRO A 208 4.26 7.06 -12.51
CA PRO A 208 3.77 8.33 -12.01
C PRO A 208 3.77 8.40 -10.48
N LEU A 209 3.36 7.29 -9.81
CA LEU A 209 3.36 7.22 -8.35
C LEU A 209 4.76 7.40 -7.76
N SER A 210 5.77 6.77 -8.35
CA SER A 210 7.17 6.89 -7.94
C SER A 210 7.73 8.30 -8.17
N LEU A 211 7.42 8.90 -9.33
CA LEU A 211 7.85 10.26 -9.66
C LEU A 211 7.21 11.29 -8.72
N LEU A 212 5.91 11.16 -8.46
CA LEU A 212 5.20 11.99 -7.49
C LEU A 212 5.79 11.83 -6.09
N GLY A 213 6.09 10.59 -5.67
CA GLY A 213 6.75 10.31 -4.39
C GLY A 213 8.08 11.05 -4.25
N THR A 214 8.95 10.94 -5.24
CA THR A 214 10.24 11.64 -5.25
C THR A 214 10.08 13.16 -5.20
N PHE A 215 9.09 13.70 -5.91
CA PHE A 215 8.80 15.14 -5.89
C PHE A 215 8.35 15.60 -4.48
N TRP A 216 7.43 14.84 -3.85
CA TRP A 216 6.93 15.14 -2.51
C TRP A 216 8.03 15.03 -1.44
N GLU A 217 8.88 14.00 -1.50
CA GLU A 217 10.02 13.85 -0.60
C GLU A 217 10.98 15.03 -0.65
N ARG A 218 11.33 15.48 -1.86
CA ARG A 218 12.20 16.66 -2.04
C ARG A 218 11.56 17.91 -1.44
N ARG A 219 10.27 18.13 -1.69
CA ARG A 219 9.56 19.31 -1.20
C ARG A 219 9.46 19.32 0.34
N LEU A 220 9.20 18.17 0.96
CA LEU A 220 9.11 18.05 2.41
C LEU A 220 10.48 18.25 3.10
N ARG A 221 11.55 17.74 2.51
CA ARG A 221 12.91 17.96 3.03
C ARG A 221 13.28 19.44 3.05
N HIS A 222 12.98 20.18 1.99
CA HIS A 222 13.25 21.62 1.94
C HIS A 222 12.38 22.44 2.91
N ALA A 223 11.18 21.96 3.25
CA ALA A 223 10.31 22.65 4.21
C ALA A 223 10.67 22.36 5.68
N GLY A 224 11.32 21.23 5.97
CA GLY A 224 11.61 20.78 7.34
C GLY A 224 13.03 21.08 7.84
N PHE A 225 13.98 21.23 6.97
CA PHE A 225 15.39 21.50 7.31
C PHE A 225 15.90 22.53 6.30
N GLY A 226 15.76 23.80 6.60
CA GLY A 226 16.23 24.90 5.75
C GLY A 226 17.73 24.81 5.46
N THR A 227 18.12 23.94 4.51
CA THR A 227 19.42 23.92 3.81
C THR A 227 19.18 23.57 2.36
#